data_bd129b8ebf537679d69f85c03ecdc3d5
#
_entry.id   bd129b8ebf537679d69f85c03ecdc3d5
#
_cell.length_a   1.000
_cell.length_b   1.000
_cell.length_c   1.000
_cell.angle_alpha   90.00
_cell.angle_beta   90.00
_cell.angle_gamma   90.00
#
_symmetry.space_group_name_H-M   'P 1'
#
loop_
_entity.id
_entity.type
_entity.pdbx_description
1 polymer ?
#
loop_
_entity_poly.entity_id
_entity_poly.type
_entity_poly.pdbx_seq_one_letter_code
_entity_poly.pdbx_strand_id
1 'polypeptide(L)'
;MKEKVIKVIEENGAYGYRRLIPELKKKGVIVNHKKLLPLLKKWYLGIRRKIIKKTRSGIESTLTLMGSRVNMVKCLKEKEFNTLGKVIYTDFTEIVYKYGKAKVYLIPYLEHVSKKVIGYAVSKEATTTTVMIALTQATKTLLSWKVDVSKSYFHQDQGSVFKAYEYVGKIVIDLKARISYSRVGTPGDNPEMESFFGRFKVEWRQVLDLS
;
A
#
# COMPACT_ATOMS: atom_id res chain seq x y z
N MET A 1 12.10 -9.14 -46.88
CA MET A 1 11.27 -8.66 -45.70
C MET A 1 11.93 -8.98 -44.37
N LYS A 2 12.32 -10.25 -44.13
CA LYS A 2 12.95 -10.67 -42.86
C LYS A 2 14.22 -9.86 -42.57
N GLU A 3 15.12 -9.71 -43.52
CA GLU A 3 16.37 -8.95 -43.39
C GLU A 3 16.14 -7.48 -43.02
N LYS A 4 15.15 -6.83 -43.67
CA LYS A 4 14.79 -5.44 -43.34
C LYS A 4 14.25 -5.31 -41.90
N VAL A 5 13.51 -6.31 -41.44
CA VAL A 5 13.01 -6.37 -40.06
C VAL A 5 14.17 -6.57 -39.09
N ILE A 6 15.11 -7.45 -39.38
CA ILE A 6 16.33 -7.69 -38.58
C ILE A 6 17.12 -6.38 -38.44
N LYS A 7 17.42 -5.71 -39.57
CA LYS A 7 18.13 -4.44 -39.56
C LYS A 7 17.49 -3.38 -38.67
N VAL A 8 16.14 -3.24 -38.72
CA VAL A 8 15.44 -2.29 -37.87
C VAL A 8 15.49 -2.69 -36.39
N ILE A 9 15.48 -3.98 -36.07
CA ILE A 9 15.62 -4.49 -34.70
C ILE A 9 17.05 -4.27 -34.18
N GLU A 10 18.08 -4.49 -34.99
CA GLU A 10 19.47 -4.24 -34.61
C GLU A 10 19.72 -2.76 -34.28
N GLU A 11 19.16 -1.86 -35.09
CA GLU A 11 19.23 -0.43 -34.86
C GLU A 11 18.41 0.01 -33.62
N ASN A 12 17.37 -0.74 -33.26
CA ASN A 12 16.38 -0.36 -32.25
C ASN A 12 15.98 -1.56 -31.35
N GLY A 13 16.93 -2.21 -30.72
CA GLY A 13 16.78 -3.48 -30.01
C GLY A 13 15.68 -3.57 -28.94
N ALA A 14 15.17 -2.43 -28.46
CA ALA A 14 14.09 -2.35 -27.49
C ALA A 14 12.68 -2.16 -28.10
N TYR A 15 12.57 -2.16 -29.45
CA TYR A 15 11.30 -1.86 -30.11
C TYR A 15 10.40 -3.09 -30.24
N GLY A 16 9.19 -3.00 -29.62
CA GLY A 16 8.11 -3.96 -29.88
C GLY A 16 7.47 -3.73 -31.26
N TYR A 17 6.66 -4.69 -31.71
CA TYR A 17 6.01 -4.63 -33.04
C TYR A 17 5.31 -3.29 -33.34
N ARG A 18 4.71 -2.63 -32.33
CA ARG A 18 4.05 -1.35 -32.51
C ARG A 18 5.00 -0.22 -32.90
N ARG A 19 6.24 -0.23 -32.39
CA ARG A 19 7.29 0.73 -32.74
C ARG A 19 8.05 0.33 -34.00
N LEU A 20 8.13 -0.97 -34.30
CA LEU A 20 8.76 -1.47 -35.53
C LEU A 20 7.96 -1.11 -36.78
N ILE A 21 6.63 -1.06 -36.74
CA ILE A 21 5.78 -0.75 -37.90
C ILE A 21 6.12 0.60 -38.56
N PRO A 22 6.18 1.72 -37.83
CA PRO A 22 6.52 3.02 -38.46
C PRO A 22 7.96 3.03 -39.00
N GLU A 23 8.91 2.40 -38.33
CA GLU A 23 10.30 2.34 -38.84
C GLU A 23 10.42 1.48 -40.10
N LEU A 24 9.72 0.37 -40.18
CA LEU A 24 9.64 -0.45 -41.38
C LEU A 24 8.99 0.33 -42.53
N LYS A 25 7.97 1.12 -42.26
CA LYS A 25 7.33 2.00 -43.27
C LYS A 25 8.33 3.02 -43.84
N LYS A 26 9.18 3.64 -43.00
CA LYS A 26 10.26 4.53 -43.46
C LYS A 26 11.25 3.84 -44.38
N LYS A 27 11.49 2.54 -44.17
CA LYS A 27 12.37 1.68 -45.02
C LYS A 27 11.63 1.01 -46.20
N GLY A 28 10.42 1.49 -46.53
CA GLY A 28 9.64 0.99 -47.67
C GLY A 28 8.96 -0.36 -47.44
N VAL A 29 8.78 -0.78 -46.20
CA VAL A 29 8.07 -2.03 -45.84
C VAL A 29 6.75 -1.71 -45.20
N ILE A 30 5.65 -1.83 -45.92
CA ILE A 30 4.29 -1.63 -45.42
C ILE A 30 3.75 -2.96 -44.88
N VAL A 31 3.57 -3.04 -43.57
CA VAL A 31 3.06 -4.22 -42.89
C VAL A 31 2.17 -3.80 -41.69
N ASN A 32 1.05 -4.50 -41.51
CA ASN A 32 0.20 -4.28 -40.35
C ASN A 32 0.59 -5.21 -39.20
N HIS A 33 0.08 -4.88 -37.98
CA HIS A 33 0.38 -5.64 -36.78
C HIS A 33 -0.09 -7.11 -36.84
N LYS A 34 -1.22 -7.38 -37.50
CA LYS A 34 -1.76 -8.75 -37.66
C LYS A 34 -0.82 -9.65 -38.47
N LYS A 35 -0.09 -9.09 -39.43
CA LYS A 35 0.88 -9.81 -40.26
C LYS A 35 2.27 -9.83 -39.61
N LEU A 36 2.72 -8.73 -39.01
CA LEU A 36 4.07 -8.63 -38.45
C LEU A 36 4.24 -9.50 -37.19
N LEU A 37 3.26 -9.53 -36.30
CA LEU A 37 3.37 -10.24 -35.03
C LEU A 37 3.60 -11.76 -35.18
N PRO A 38 2.84 -12.49 -36.03
CA PRO A 38 3.11 -13.90 -36.31
C PRO A 38 4.49 -14.14 -36.95
N LEU A 39 4.92 -13.24 -37.83
CA LEU A 39 6.25 -13.35 -38.48
C LEU A 39 7.39 -13.17 -37.48
N LEU A 40 7.28 -12.18 -36.55
CA LEU A 40 8.25 -12.02 -35.48
C LEU A 40 8.33 -13.24 -34.56
N LYS A 41 7.19 -13.88 -34.27
CA LYS A 41 7.15 -15.14 -33.53
C LYS A 41 7.84 -16.28 -34.32
N LYS A 42 7.50 -16.45 -35.59
CA LYS A 42 8.07 -17.46 -36.46
C LYS A 42 9.59 -17.31 -36.63
N TRP A 43 10.09 -16.08 -36.63
CA TRP A 43 11.52 -15.80 -36.79
C TRP A 43 12.28 -15.71 -35.45
N TYR A 44 11.60 -15.91 -34.31
CA TYR A 44 12.17 -15.74 -32.95
C TYR A 44 12.75 -14.34 -32.68
N LEU A 45 12.21 -13.32 -33.36
CA LEU A 45 12.62 -11.91 -33.23
C LEU A 45 11.75 -11.10 -32.28
N GLY A 46 10.90 -11.74 -31.49
CA GLY A 46 10.09 -11.08 -30.50
C GLY A 46 10.93 -10.62 -29.31
N ILE A 47 10.59 -9.43 -28.73
CA ILE A 47 11.22 -8.98 -27.49
C ILE A 47 10.90 -9.99 -26.37
N ARG A 48 11.93 -10.61 -25.83
CA ARG A 48 11.84 -11.43 -24.62
C ARG A 48 11.83 -10.49 -23.40
N ARG A 49 10.65 -10.04 -22.99
CA ARG A 49 10.53 -9.35 -21.70
C ARG A 49 10.76 -10.37 -20.59
N LYS A 50 11.83 -10.17 -19.83
CA LYS A 50 12.03 -10.90 -18.58
C LYS A 50 11.03 -10.34 -17.57
N ILE A 51 9.84 -10.94 -17.49
CA ILE A 51 8.86 -10.61 -16.46
C ILE A 51 9.39 -11.25 -15.18
N ILE A 52 10.07 -10.45 -14.38
CA ILE A 52 10.42 -10.85 -13.01
C ILE A 52 9.11 -10.80 -12.22
N LYS A 53 8.49 -11.96 -12.03
CA LYS A 53 7.37 -12.07 -11.08
C LYS A 53 7.95 -11.78 -9.69
N LYS A 54 7.50 -10.68 -9.07
CA LYS A 54 7.80 -10.45 -7.65
C LYS A 54 7.29 -11.65 -6.87
N THR A 55 8.19 -12.37 -6.19
CA THR A 55 7.82 -13.39 -5.21
C THR A 55 7.04 -12.69 -4.10
N ARG A 56 5.85 -13.20 -3.79
CA ARG A 56 5.06 -12.71 -2.67
C ARG A 56 5.81 -13.00 -1.37
N SER A 57 5.80 -12.07 -0.43
CA SER A 57 6.33 -12.32 0.92
C SER A 57 5.51 -13.42 1.60
N GLY A 58 6.07 -14.08 2.62
CA GLY A 58 5.33 -15.06 3.43
C GLY A 58 4.07 -14.45 4.03
N ILE A 59 4.14 -13.20 4.50
CA ILE A 59 2.99 -12.45 5.03
C ILE A 59 1.91 -12.25 3.95
N GLU A 60 2.28 -11.82 2.75
CA GLU A 60 1.34 -11.65 1.64
C GLU A 60 0.65 -12.97 1.24
N SER A 61 1.40 -14.05 1.26
CA SER A 61 0.87 -15.39 0.96
C SER A 61 -0.12 -15.82 2.04
N THR A 62 0.19 -15.60 3.32
CA THR A 62 -0.70 -15.89 4.45
C THR A 62 -1.98 -15.06 4.38
N LEU A 63 -1.90 -13.75 4.12
CA LEU A 63 -3.07 -12.89 3.99
C LEU A 63 -3.98 -13.33 2.82
N THR A 64 -3.38 -13.77 1.71
CA THR A 64 -4.13 -14.30 0.58
C THR A 64 -4.90 -15.58 0.95
N LEU A 65 -4.30 -16.48 1.73
CA LEU A 65 -4.94 -17.71 2.21
C LEU A 65 -6.06 -17.43 3.24
N MET A 66 -5.89 -16.41 4.08
CA MET A 66 -6.90 -16.01 5.07
C MET A 66 -8.17 -15.43 4.40
N GLY A 67 -8.05 -14.82 3.23
CA GLY A 67 -9.19 -14.26 2.49
C GLY A 67 -9.96 -13.23 3.33
N SER A 68 -11.27 -13.44 3.53
CA SER A 68 -12.12 -12.53 4.31
C SER A 68 -11.81 -12.52 5.82
N ARG A 69 -11.16 -13.57 6.34
CA ARG A 69 -10.80 -13.70 7.76
C ARG A 69 -9.65 -12.79 8.20
N VAL A 70 -9.03 -12.05 7.28
CA VAL A 70 -8.01 -11.04 7.62
C VAL A 70 -8.54 -9.93 8.51
N ASN A 71 -9.85 -9.60 8.40
CA ASN A 71 -10.51 -8.60 9.26
C ASN A 71 -10.99 -9.25 10.56
N MET A 72 -10.07 -9.39 11.51
CA MET A 72 -10.36 -10.00 12.81
C MET A 72 -11.22 -9.12 13.71
N VAL A 73 -11.21 -7.79 13.50
CA VAL A 73 -12.02 -6.85 14.29
C VAL A 73 -13.51 -7.12 14.09
N LYS A 74 -13.95 -7.48 12.89
CA LYS A 74 -15.35 -7.84 12.61
C LYS A 74 -15.83 -9.12 13.32
N CYS A 75 -14.92 -9.92 13.84
CA CYS A 75 -15.24 -11.14 14.56
C CYS A 75 -15.39 -10.91 16.08
N LEU A 76 -15.08 -9.71 16.57
CA LEU A 76 -15.18 -9.37 17.98
C LEU A 76 -16.64 -9.26 18.41
N LYS A 77 -16.94 -9.77 19.61
CA LYS A 77 -18.23 -9.53 20.26
C LYS A 77 -18.34 -8.04 20.66
N GLU A 78 -19.53 -7.50 20.69
CA GLU A 78 -19.79 -6.10 21.00
C GLU A 78 -19.11 -5.64 22.30
N LYS A 79 -19.22 -6.44 23.37
CA LYS A 79 -18.58 -6.15 24.66
C LYS A 79 -17.05 -6.06 24.56
N GLU A 80 -16.42 -6.94 23.76
CA GLU A 80 -14.96 -6.92 23.54
C GLU A 80 -14.58 -5.72 22.68
N PHE A 81 -15.33 -5.46 21.62
CA PHE A 81 -15.10 -4.35 20.71
C PHE A 81 -15.14 -3.00 21.45
N ASN A 82 -16.09 -2.82 22.38
CA ASN A 82 -16.25 -1.61 23.18
C ASN A 82 -15.39 -1.59 24.46
N THR A 83 -14.32 -2.40 24.54
CA THR A 83 -13.37 -2.36 25.65
C THR A 83 -12.20 -1.43 25.33
N LEU A 84 -11.86 -0.53 26.25
CA LEU A 84 -10.74 0.42 26.09
C LEU A 84 -9.44 -0.31 25.76
N GLY A 85 -8.75 0.17 24.74
CA GLY A 85 -7.48 -0.39 24.27
C GLY A 85 -7.62 -1.73 23.51
N LYS A 86 -8.85 -2.17 23.25
CA LYS A 86 -9.07 -3.45 22.52
C LYS A 86 -8.82 -3.31 21.03
N VAL A 87 -9.25 -2.23 20.41
CA VAL A 87 -9.08 -2.00 18.98
C VAL A 87 -8.39 -0.67 18.73
N ILE A 88 -7.29 -0.71 18.01
CA ILE A 88 -6.49 0.45 17.63
C ILE A 88 -6.45 0.48 16.09
N TYR A 89 -6.94 1.56 15.51
CA TYR A 89 -6.93 1.79 14.07
C TYR A 89 -5.74 2.63 13.66
N THR A 90 -5.18 2.34 12.50
CA THR A 90 -4.13 3.16 11.89
C THR A 90 -4.25 3.12 10.37
N ASP A 91 -3.78 4.16 9.74
CA ASP A 91 -3.65 4.30 8.31
C ASP A 91 -2.77 5.50 7.99
N PHE A 92 -2.31 5.61 6.75
CA PHE A 92 -1.60 6.78 6.24
C PHE A 92 -2.56 7.79 5.63
N THR A 93 -2.32 9.07 5.89
CA THR A 93 -2.92 10.13 5.08
C THR A 93 -1.87 11.10 4.58
N GLU A 94 -2.04 11.54 3.33
CA GLU A 94 -1.24 12.61 2.75
C GLU A 94 -1.82 13.96 3.15
N ILE A 95 -0.96 14.84 3.65
CA ILE A 95 -1.26 16.23 3.97
C ILE A 95 -0.47 17.09 2.98
N VAL A 96 -1.20 17.82 2.16
CA VAL A 96 -0.65 18.77 1.19
C VAL A 96 -0.65 20.16 1.82
N TYR A 97 0.47 20.87 1.71
CA TYR A 97 0.64 22.21 2.26
C TYR A 97 1.41 23.13 1.30
N LYS A 98 1.65 24.38 1.67
CA LYS A 98 2.31 25.40 0.80
C LYS A 98 1.64 25.49 -0.57
N TYR A 99 0.32 25.67 -0.59
CA TYR A 99 -0.48 25.77 -1.82
C TYR A 99 -0.24 24.61 -2.81
N GLY A 100 -0.15 23.39 -2.29
CA GLY A 100 0.03 22.20 -3.12
C GLY A 100 1.47 21.87 -3.52
N LYS A 101 2.45 22.68 -3.13
CA LYS A 101 3.86 22.50 -3.52
C LYS A 101 4.63 21.51 -2.67
N ALA A 102 4.11 21.16 -1.49
CA ALA A 102 4.77 20.23 -0.59
C ALA A 102 3.75 19.27 0.03
N LYS A 103 4.22 18.08 0.43
CA LYS A 103 3.41 17.06 1.06
C LYS A 103 4.17 16.35 2.17
N VAL A 104 3.43 15.90 3.17
CA VAL A 104 3.90 15.00 4.22
C VAL A 104 2.86 13.92 4.46
N TYR A 105 3.30 12.83 5.06
CA TYR A 105 2.44 11.73 5.47
C TYR A 105 2.25 11.78 6.98
N LEU A 106 1.00 11.72 7.42
CA LEU A 106 0.63 11.55 8.83
C LEU A 106 0.17 10.10 9.04
N ILE A 107 0.66 9.50 10.11
CA ILE A 107 0.25 8.17 10.58
C ILE A 107 -0.24 8.32 12.01
N PRO A 108 -1.53 8.36 12.27
CA PRO A 108 -2.08 8.30 13.61
C PRO A 108 -2.42 6.87 14.01
N TYR A 109 -2.35 6.59 15.30
CA TYR A 109 -2.97 5.43 15.95
C TYR A 109 -4.17 5.93 16.77
N LEU A 110 -5.37 5.56 16.32
CA LEU A 110 -6.64 5.96 16.92
C LEU A 110 -7.20 4.83 17.78
N GLU A 111 -7.43 5.10 19.05
CA GLU A 111 -8.06 4.12 19.96
C GLU A 111 -9.59 4.19 19.79
N HIS A 112 -10.21 3.02 19.63
CA HIS A 112 -11.61 2.89 19.24
C HIS A 112 -12.60 3.53 20.23
N VAL A 113 -12.48 3.23 21.51
CA VAL A 113 -13.48 3.66 22.52
C VAL A 113 -13.33 5.13 22.87
N SER A 114 -12.11 5.56 23.16
CA SER A 114 -11.84 6.95 23.55
C SER A 114 -11.83 7.93 22.38
N LYS A 115 -11.72 7.44 21.16
CA LYS A 115 -11.51 8.23 19.92
C LYS A 115 -10.28 9.14 19.98
N LYS A 116 -9.33 8.83 20.86
CA LYS A 116 -8.08 9.60 21.00
C LYS A 116 -7.02 9.07 20.06
N VAL A 117 -6.24 9.98 19.49
CA VAL A 117 -4.97 9.66 18.85
C VAL A 117 -3.95 9.39 19.95
N ILE A 118 -3.57 8.13 20.10
CA ILE A 118 -2.67 7.65 21.17
C ILE A 118 -1.20 7.61 20.77
N GLY A 119 -0.91 7.77 19.48
CA GLY A 119 0.42 7.92 18.93
C GLY A 119 0.32 8.40 17.50
N TYR A 120 1.32 9.15 17.03
CA TYR A 120 1.38 9.62 15.65
C TYR A 120 2.82 9.88 15.22
N ALA A 121 3.02 9.92 13.91
CA ALA A 121 4.25 10.40 13.30
C ALA A 121 3.94 11.16 12.01
N VAL A 122 4.80 12.13 11.69
CA VAL A 122 4.74 12.89 10.44
C VAL A 122 6.08 12.75 9.73
N SER A 123 6.05 12.46 8.43
CA SER A 123 7.26 12.26 7.63
C SER A 123 7.04 12.69 6.18
N LYS A 124 8.13 13.01 5.48
CA LYS A 124 8.09 13.25 4.03
C LYS A 124 7.81 11.98 3.21
N GLU A 125 8.02 10.82 3.80
CA GLU A 125 7.85 9.52 3.14
C GLU A 125 7.06 8.56 4.04
N ALA A 126 6.20 7.75 3.43
CA ALA A 126 5.47 6.69 4.11
C ALA A 126 6.37 5.45 4.27
N THR A 127 7.13 5.38 5.36
CA THR A 127 8.10 4.31 5.62
C THR A 127 7.73 3.47 6.84
N THR A 128 8.30 2.26 6.92
CA THR A 128 8.16 1.39 8.10
C THR A 128 8.70 2.08 9.35
N THR A 129 9.80 2.81 9.25
CA THR A 129 10.37 3.58 10.38
C THR A 129 9.36 4.58 10.95
N THR A 130 8.64 5.30 10.08
CA THR A 130 7.61 6.26 10.52
C THR A 130 6.48 5.57 11.27
N VAL A 131 6.02 4.42 10.77
CA VAL A 131 5.00 3.59 11.44
C VAL A 131 5.49 3.14 12.82
N MET A 132 6.75 2.70 12.92
CA MET A 132 7.34 2.21 14.17
C MET A 132 7.45 3.30 15.23
N ILE A 133 7.75 4.55 14.85
CA ILE A 133 7.76 5.70 15.76
C ILE A 133 6.35 5.91 16.34
N ALA A 134 5.33 5.97 15.49
CA ALA A 134 3.94 6.15 15.91
C ALA A 134 3.44 4.99 16.78
N LEU A 135 3.77 3.74 16.41
CA LEU A 135 3.43 2.53 17.17
C LEU A 135 4.07 2.56 18.57
N THR A 136 5.32 2.99 18.67
CA THR A 136 6.01 3.10 19.96
C THR A 136 5.32 4.10 20.89
N GLN A 137 4.88 5.25 20.38
CA GLN A 137 4.11 6.23 21.15
C GLN A 137 2.76 5.63 21.58
N ALA A 138 2.03 5.02 20.65
CA ALA A 138 0.74 4.39 20.92
C ALA A 138 0.85 3.32 22.01
N THR A 139 1.87 2.48 21.94
CA THR A 139 2.14 1.44 22.96
C THR A 139 2.43 2.05 24.32
N LYS A 140 3.26 3.10 24.41
CA LYS A 140 3.54 3.82 25.66
C LYS A 140 2.26 4.39 26.27
N THR A 141 1.39 4.98 25.46
CA THR A 141 0.11 5.54 25.89
C THR A 141 -0.82 4.46 26.44
N LEU A 142 -0.96 3.32 25.74
CA LEU A 142 -1.76 2.19 26.20
C LEU A 142 -1.26 1.64 27.55
N LEU A 143 0.05 1.50 27.69
CA LEU A 143 0.66 1.05 28.94
C LEU A 143 0.43 2.04 30.09
N SER A 144 0.48 3.37 29.84
CA SER A 144 0.16 4.39 30.84
C SER A 144 -1.30 4.33 31.28
N TRP A 145 -2.20 3.88 30.41
CA TRP A 145 -3.60 3.61 30.75
C TRP A 145 -3.82 2.25 31.42
N LYS A 146 -2.75 1.51 31.73
CA LYS A 146 -2.78 0.15 32.30
C LYS A 146 -3.52 -0.86 31.40
N VAL A 147 -3.52 -0.65 30.09
CA VAL A 147 -4.08 -1.58 29.13
C VAL A 147 -3.10 -2.75 28.92
N ASP A 148 -3.63 -3.96 28.95
CA ASP A 148 -2.88 -5.15 28.52
C ASP A 148 -2.82 -5.21 26.99
N VAL A 149 -1.73 -4.68 26.43
CA VAL A 149 -1.52 -4.56 24.98
C VAL A 149 -1.56 -5.93 24.28
N SER A 150 -1.25 -7.02 24.97
CA SER A 150 -1.31 -8.37 24.39
C SER A 150 -2.72 -8.79 23.96
N LYS A 151 -3.74 -8.14 24.50
CA LYS A 151 -5.15 -8.34 24.16
C LYS A 151 -5.67 -7.41 23.09
N SER A 152 -4.84 -6.47 22.62
CA SER A 152 -5.21 -5.47 21.62
C SER A 152 -5.16 -6.01 20.20
N TYR A 153 -5.99 -5.41 19.34
CA TYR A 153 -6.00 -5.60 17.89
C TYR A 153 -5.54 -4.31 17.22
N PHE A 154 -4.47 -4.38 16.47
CA PHE A 154 -4.03 -3.29 15.60
C PHE A 154 -4.62 -3.52 14.21
N HIS A 155 -5.51 -2.63 13.78
CA HIS A 155 -6.23 -2.74 12.52
C HIS A 155 -5.77 -1.68 11.53
N GLN A 156 -5.40 -2.11 10.34
CA GLN A 156 -4.86 -1.29 9.26
C GLN A 156 -5.23 -1.87 7.88
N ASP A 157 -4.88 -1.15 6.83
CA ASP A 157 -4.96 -1.65 5.46
C ASP A 157 -3.84 -2.67 5.15
N GLN A 158 -3.86 -3.21 3.92
CA GLN A 158 -2.82 -4.13 3.44
C GLN A 158 -1.68 -3.41 2.71
N GLY A 159 -1.37 -2.17 3.07
CA GLY A 159 -0.23 -1.44 2.55
C GLY A 159 1.10 -2.17 2.77
N SER A 160 2.09 -1.95 1.90
CA SER A 160 3.39 -2.63 1.97
C SER A 160 4.11 -2.41 3.29
N VAL A 161 3.96 -1.22 3.86
CA VAL A 161 4.57 -0.82 5.13
C VAL A 161 4.03 -1.64 6.30
N PHE A 162 2.70 -1.87 6.33
CA PHE A 162 2.03 -2.67 7.35
C PHE A 162 2.22 -4.17 7.18
N LYS A 163 2.78 -4.60 6.04
CA LYS A 163 3.18 -6.00 5.77
C LYS A 163 4.69 -6.21 5.92
N ALA A 164 5.43 -5.20 6.35
CA ALA A 164 6.86 -5.34 6.63
C ALA A 164 7.08 -6.29 7.81
N TYR A 165 8.07 -7.17 7.70
CA TYR A 165 8.39 -8.14 8.77
C TYR A 165 8.71 -7.46 10.10
N GLU A 166 9.38 -6.32 10.07
CA GLU A 166 9.70 -5.52 11.26
C GLU A 166 8.42 -5.07 11.99
N TYR A 167 7.44 -4.53 11.26
CA TYR A 167 6.16 -4.08 11.83
C TYR A 167 5.34 -5.25 12.39
N VAL A 168 5.18 -6.30 11.59
CA VAL A 168 4.41 -7.49 11.98
C VAL A 168 5.07 -8.18 13.17
N GLY A 169 6.39 -8.34 13.14
CA GLY A 169 7.18 -8.92 14.23
C GLY A 169 7.03 -8.12 15.53
N LYS A 170 7.08 -6.77 15.45
CA LYS A 170 6.89 -5.92 16.62
C LYS A 170 5.53 -6.13 17.28
N ILE A 171 4.46 -6.20 16.51
CA ILE A 171 3.11 -6.39 17.08
C ILE A 171 2.91 -7.83 17.59
N VAL A 172 3.25 -8.84 16.78
CA VAL A 172 2.89 -10.22 17.05
C VAL A 172 3.85 -10.87 18.03
N ILE A 173 5.15 -10.62 17.90
CA ILE A 173 6.19 -11.28 18.70
C ILE A 173 6.48 -10.49 19.98
N ASP A 174 6.81 -9.20 19.84
CA ASP A 174 7.25 -8.40 20.99
C ASP A 174 6.07 -8.00 21.88
N LEU A 175 5.00 -7.44 21.29
CA LEU A 175 3.83 -7.00 22.02
C LEU A 175 2.85 -8.13 22.32
N LYS A 176 3.00 -9.29 21.67
CA LYS A 176 2.07 -10.42 21.73
C LYS A 176 0.62 -10.04 21.37
N ALA A 177 0.45 -8.92 20.69
CA ALA A 177 -0.82 -8.37 20.25
C ALA A 177 -1.28 -9.02 18.93
N ARG A 178 -2.46 -8.66 18.46
CA ARG A 178 -3.06 -9.21 17.25
C ARG A 178 -3.10 -8.18 16.14
N ILE A 179 -2.84 -8.64 14.91
CA ILE A 179 -2.99 -7.82 13.71
C ILE A 179 -4.30 -8.16 13.02
N SER A 180 -4.98 -7.13 12.57
CA SER A 180 -6.18 -7.22 11.74
C SER A 180 -5.99 -6.34 10.50
N TYR A 181 -6.43 -6.83 9.35
CA TYR A 181 -6.31 -6.09 8.10
C TYR A 181 -7.66 -5.85 7.45
N SER A 182 -7.84 -4.68 6.86
CA SER A 182 -8.95 -4.42 5.94
C SER A 182 -8.85 -5.36 4.73
N ARG A 183 -9.99 -5.79 4.20
CA ARG A 183 -10.02 -6.56 2.96
C ARG A 183 -9.64 -5.66 1.79
N VAL A 184 -8.95 -6.21 0.81
CA VAL A 184 -8.55 -5.46 -0.39
C VAL A 184 -9.79 -4.92 -1.12
N GLY A 185 -9.78 -3.64 -1.46
CA GLY A 185 -10.87 -2.98 -2.16
C GLY A 185 -12.14 -2.78 -1.35
N THR A 186 -12.06 -2.84 -0.02
CA THR A 186 -13.21 -2.65 0.88
C THR A 186 -12.94 -1.50 1.84
N PRO A 187 -13.12 -0.23 1.40
CA PRO A 187 -12.88 0.95 2.25
C PRO A 187 -13.62 0.87 3.59
N GLY A 188 -14.90 0.52 3.58
CA GLY A 188 -15.71 0.37 4.79
C GLY A 188 -15.23 -0.66 5.83
N ASP A 189 -14.04 -1.24 5.65
CA ASP A 189 -13.40 -2.07 6.67
C ASP A 189 -12.58 -1.24 7.68
N ASN A 190 -12.26 0.04 7.37
CA ASN A 190 -11.59 0.96 8.28
C ASN A 190 -12.34 2.33 8.41
N PRO A 191 -13.63 2.32 8.77
CA PRO A 191 -14.47 3.52 8.78
C PRO A 191 -14.01 4.56 9.80
N GLU A 192 -13.37 4.13 10.89
CA GLU A 192 -12.85 5.02 11.92
C GLU A 192 -11.77 5.94 11.38
N MET A 193 -10.83 5.40 10.59
CA MET A 193 -9.78 6.21 9.99
C MET A 193 -10.30 7.10 8.87
N GLU A 194 -11.25 6.62 8.07
CA GLU A 194 -11.91 7.44 7.04
C GLU A 194 -12.61 8.66 7.66
N SER A 195 -13.40 8.43 8.73
CA SER A 195 -14.09 9.49 9.46
C SER A 195 -13.11 10.47 10.12
N PHE A 196 -12.06 9.95 10.76
CA PHE A 196 -11.01 10.77 11.37
C PHE A 196 -10.31 11.66 10.34
N PHE A 197 -9.85 11.10 9.22
CA PHE A 197 -9.17 11.87 8.18
C PHE A 197 -10.08 12.88 7.49
N GLY A 198 -11.36 12.55 7.31
CA GLY A 198 -12.33 13.50 6.77
C GLY A 198 -12.40 14.77 7.60
N ARG A 199 -12.57 14.63 8.91
CA ARG A 199 -12.61 15.78 9.87
C ARG A 199 -11.27 16.50 9.96
N PHE A 200 -10.19 15.74 10.15
CA PHE A 200 -8.85 16.29 10.28
C PHE A 200 -8.46 17.16 9.08
N LYS A 201 -8.75 16.71 7.84
CA LYS A 201 -8.43 17.48 6.64
C LYS A 201 -9.23 18.76 6.50
N VAL A 202 -10.47 18.80 7.00
CA VAL A 202 -11.28 20.02 7.01
C VAL A 202 -10.69 21.03 8.02
N GLU A 203 -10.42 20.59 9.23
CA GLU A 203 -9.83 21.43 10.28
C GLU A 203 -8.43 21.93 9.89
N TRP A 204 -7.60 21.06 9.31
CA TRP A 204 -6.27 21.42 8.84
C TRP A 204 -6.28 22.51 7.75
N ARG A 205 -7.21 22.43 6.81
CA ARG A 205 -7.36 23.48 5.75
C ARG A 205 -7.70 24.82 6.37
N GLN A 206 -8.59 24.87 7.34
CA GLN A 206 -8.94 26.12 8.03
C GLN A 206 -7.72 26.77 8.69
N VAL A 207 -6.83 25.97 9.28
CA VAL A 207 -5.59 26.46 9.89
C VAL A 207 -4.62 27.02 8.86
N LEU A 208 -4.52 26.39 7.69
CA LEU A 208 -3.64 26.86 6.60
C LEU A 208 -4.15 28.11 5.89
N ASP A 209 -5.47 28.29 5.85
CA ASP A 209 -6.08 29.49 5.23
C ASP A 209 -5.98 30.72 6.15
N LEU A 210 -5.61 30.52 7.44
CA LEU A 210 -5.38 31.58 8.42
C LEU A 210 -3.89 31.95 8.61
N SER A 211 -2.98 31.22 7.95
CA SER A 211 -1.52 31.42 7.99
C SER A 211 -0.96 31.92 6.64
#